data_db71dc590fc47c31b662113dbb2a408b
#
_entry.id   db71dc590fc47c31b662113dbb2a408b
#
_cell.length_a   1.000
_cell.length_b   1.000
_cell.length_c   1.000
_cell.angle_alpha   90.00
_cell.angle_beta   90.00
_cell.angle_gamma   90.00
#
_symmetry.space_group_name_H-M   'P 1'
#
loop_
_entity.id
_entity.type
_entity.pdbx_description
1 polymer ?
#
loop_
_entity_poly.entity_id
_entity_poly.type
_entity_poly.pdbx_seq_one_letter_code
_entity_poly.pdbx_strand_id
1 'polypeptide(L)'
;MTCRLSRHLIVGVAALVFWVGARPVSAAERPARDLAAGKAAYEQSCARCHGVDGRGDGVDAKRFYPRPRDLTMGVYKFRSTASGTPPTDEDVFQTITRGLPGSNMPDWQHLSEETRWQLVEYLKSLSPVFDQTAPEPVPIADEPGPARADLAKGKALYTQLGCALCHGAQGRANGPSAATLVDDWGKPIRPSNLTQGWNYRGWSASRDVMLRVLTGIDGAGMPSYTGAVSPEDAWQLAYYVASLHEPPHEHRIARAAHVTGALPQTVDDPAWAAAESTLVRLRNAVSSDGEWVDPPTVSAVSFQVLANEDIMVLRVSWDDPSEDNADALTLLLKPEATRGDVVTLHAWPYHGAPRLDVSYWSAGRAEAFELLASTFEDAVERRGASVVLASAAVYDDGRWRLVLQRPLQPAFPAGAAVITPELFAPFAFAVWDGGKPGARAVSPWVDVALGPVQPHSE
;
A
#
# COMPACT_ATOMS: atom_id res chain seq x y z
N MET A 1 -7.75 58.60 57.37
CA MET A 1 -7.96 58.26 55.94
C MET A 1 -7.78 56.75 55.79
N THR A 2 -8.87 56.04 55.75
CA THR A 2 -8.97 54.57 55.81
C THR A 2 -9.04 54.00 54.41
N CYS A 3 -8.05 53.23 54.01
CA CYS A 3 -8.04 52.49 52.73
C CYS A 3 -8.59 51.08 52.96
N ARG A 4 -9.70 50.76 52.31
CA ARG A 4 -10.33 49.43 52.35
C ARG A 4 -9.69 48.53 51.31
N LEU A 5 -9.15 47.39 51.73
CA LEU A 5 -8.72 46.28 50.88
C LEU A 5 -9.97 45.42 50.52
N SER A 6 -10.27 45.33 49.25
CA SER A 6 -11.22 44.36 48.68
C SER A 6 -10.55 43.00 48.50
N ARG A 7 -11.11 41.97 49.12
CA ARG A 7 -10.72 40.57 48.92
C ARG A 7 -11.53 40.02 47.73
N HIS A 8 -10.87 39.68 46.62
CA HIS A 8 -11.45 38.91 45.58
C HIS A 8 -11.33 37.39 45.92
N LEU A 9 -12.49 36.76 46.02
CA LEU A 9 -12.66 35.33 46.17
C LEU A 9 -12.44 34.67 44.79
N ILE A 10 -11.40 33.90 44.62
CA ILE A 10 -11.19 33.05 43.43
C ILE A 10 -11.87 31.69 43.70
N VAL A 11 -12.98 31.46 43.04
CA VAL A 11 -13.65 30.14 43.03
C VAL A 11 -12.95 29.28 41.97
N GLY A 12 -12.16 28.34 42.43
CA GLY A 12 -11.55 27.35 41.56
C GLY A 12 -12.57 26.29 41.17
N VAL A 13 -12.92 26.23 39.91
CA VAL A 13 -13.70 25.13 39.34
C VAL A 13 -12.74 23.97 39.04
N ALA A 14 -12.75 22.94 39.85
CA ALA A 14 -12.05 21.70 39.59
C ALA A 14 -12.82 20.90 38.50
N ALA A 15 -12.31 20.89 37.27
CA ALA A 15 -12.81 20.01 36.23
C ALA A 15 -12.38 18.58 36.51
N LEU A 16 -13.28 17.74 36.97
CA LEU A 16 -13.11 16.29 37.04
C LEU A 16 -13.14 15.73 35.61
N VAL A 17 -11.96 15.46 35.05
CA VAL A 17 -11.81 14.70 33.82
C VAL A 17 -12.04 13.22 34.17
N PHE A 18 -13.24 12.71 33.83
CA PHE A 18 -13.49 11.26 33.86
C PHE A 18 -12.69 10.60 32.75
N TRP A 19 -11.61 9.96 33.11
CA TRP A 19 -10.87 9.06 32.23
C TRP A 19 -11.67 7.75 32.11
N VAL A 20 -12.45 7.62 31.04
CA VAL A 20 -13.10 6.33 30.71
C VAL A 20 -11.98 5.44 30.12
N GLY A 21 -11.27 4.79 31.00
CA GLY A 21 -10.35 3.72 30.58
C GLY A 21 -11.16 2.60 29.93
N ALA A 22 -10.83 2.26 28.67
CA ALA A 22 -11.37 1.06 28.02
C ALA A 22 -10.99 -0.14 28.90
N ARG A 23 -11.96 -0.71 29.60
CA ARG A 23 -11.76 -1.96 30.34
C ARG A 23 -11.56 -3.09 29.33
N PRO A 24 -10.59 -4.00 29.52
CA PRO A 24 -10.55 -5.22 28.74
C PRO A 24 -11.88 -5.97 28.99
N VAL A 25 -12.57 -6.32 27.92
CA VAL A 25 -13.83 -7.09 28.02
C VAL A 25 -13.50 -8.40 28.71
N SER A 26 -14.11 -8.61 29.88
CA SER A 26 -13.95 -9.85 30.65
C SER A 26 -14.53 -11.03 29.87
N ALA A 27 -13.91 -12.19 29.94
CA ALA A 27 -14.41 -13.42 29.31
C ALA A 27 -15.89 -13.78 29.71
N ALA A 28 -16.41 -13.16 30.77
CA ALA A 28 -17.80 -13.28 31.19
C ALA A 28 -18.80 -12.43 30.39
N GLU A 29 -18.33 -11.49 29.54
CA GLU A 29 -19.18 -10.59 28.74
C GLU A 29 -19.24 -10.99 27.27
N ARG A 30 -18.60 -12.11 26.88
CA ARG A 30 -18.68 -12.57 25.48
C ARG A 30 -20.07 -13.16 25.21
N PRO A 31 -20.64 -12.85 24.02
CA PRO A 31 -21.91 -13.43 23.61
C PRO A 31 -21.86 -14.96 23.62
N ALA A 32 -23.01 -15.59 23.86
CA ALA A 32 -23.12 -17.04 23.82
C ALA A 32 -22.64 -17.59 22.47
N ARG A 33 -21.91 -18.70 22.48
CA ARG A 33 -21.41 -19.37 21.27
C ARG A 33 -22.59 -19.86 20.43
N ASP A 34 -22.89 -19.15 19.35
CA ASP A 34 -23.88 -19.55 18.35
C ASP A 34 -23.19 -19.89 17.04
N LEU A 35 -22.82 -21.16 16.89
CA LEU A 35 -22.17 -21.67 15.69
C LEU A 35 -23.08 -21.58 14.47
N ALA A 36 -24.38 -21.66 14.61
CA ALA A 36 -25.32 -21.59 13.49
C ALA A 36 -25.40 -20.15 12.97
N ALA A 37 -25.47 -19.17 13.85
CA ALA A 37 -25.43 -17.76 13.49
C ALA A 37 -24.06 -17.38 12.87
N GLY A 38 -22.94 -17.87 13.44
CA GLY A 38 -21.61 -17.69 12.89
C GLY A 38 -21.46 -18.28 11.49
N LYS A 39 -21.99 -19.49 11.27
CA LYS A 39 -22.02 -20.12 9.94
C LYS A 39 -22.83 -19.31 8.93
N ALA A 40 -24.02 -18.86 9.29
CA ALA A 40 -24.86 -18.06 8.43
C ALA A 40 -24.17 -16.74 8.02
N ALA A 41 -23.53 -16.06 8.97
CA ALA A 41 -22.75 -14.85 8.71
C ALA A 41 -21.55 -15.12 7.80
N TYR A 42 -20.87 -16.26 7.99
CA TYR A 42 -19.76 -16.70 7.14
C TYR A 42 -20.20 -16.96 5.69
N GLU A 43 -21.28 -17.73 5.52
CA GLU A 43 -21.81 -18.05 4.20
C GLU A 43 -22.22 -16.78 3.43
N GLN A 44 -22.77 -15.81 4.11
CA GLN A 44 -23.18 -14.54 3.53
C GLN A 44 -22.00 -13.63 3.13
N SER A 45 -20.95 -13.57 3.96
CA SER A 45 -19.94 -12.52 3.87
C SER A 45 -18.54 -13.01 3.51
N CYS A 46 -18.18 -14.26 3.82
CA CYS A 46 -16.82 -14.78 3.74
C CYS A 46 -16.63 -15.86 2.68
N ALA A 47 -17.65 -16.71 2.45
CA ALA A 47 -17.56 -17.91 1.63
C ALA A 47 -17.20 -17.64 0.18
N ARG A 48 -17.57 -16.48 -0.40
CA ARG A 48 -17.19 -16.12 -1.77
C ARG A 48 -15.69 -16.13 -2.00
N CYS A 49 -14.90 -15.74 -0.98
CA CYS A 49 -13.45 -15.72 -1.04
C CYS A 49 -12.84 -16.95 -0.39
N HIS A 50 -13.28 -17.31 0.83
CA HIS A 50 -12.69 -18.38 1.62
C HIS A 50 -13.24 -19.78 1.33
N GLY A 51 -14.24 -19.90 0.45
CA GLY A 51 -14.91 -21.19 0.18
C GLY A 51 -15.96 -21.55 1.22
N VAL A 52 -16.91 -22.40 0.87
CA VAL A 52 -18.00 -22.83 1.74
C VAL A 52 -17.45 -23.60 2.95
N ASP A 53 -16.40 -24.38 2.74
CA ASP A 53 -15.73 -25.19 3.76
C ASP A 53 -14.49 -24.50 4.36
N GLY A 54 -14.22 -23.23 4.02
CA GLY A 54 -13.08 -22.49 4.54
C GLY A 54 -11.72 -22.82 3.89
N ARG A 55 -11.69 -23.48 2.74
CA ARG A 55 -10.46 -23.97 2.08
C ARG A 55 -9.70 -22.90 1.26
N GLY A 56 -10.18 -21.66 1.25
CA GLY A 56 -9.57 -20.58 0.45
C GLY A 56 -9.86 -20.70 -1.05
N ASP A 57 -10.82 -21.50 -1.45
CA ASP A 57 -11.16 -21.88 -2.82
C ASP A 57 -12.51 -21.28 -3.30
N GLY A 58 -12.97 -20.22 -2.66
CA GLY A 58 -14.20 -19.54 -3.05
C GLY A 58 -14.20 -19.09 -4.50
N VAL A 59 -15.39 -18.82 -5.05
CA VAL A 59 -15.58 -18.49 -6.49
C VAL A 59 -14.76 -17.27 -6.94
N ASP A 60 -14.49 -16.35 -6.01
CA ASP A 60 -13.70 -15.15 -6.28
C ASP A 60 -12.20 -15.31 -5.92
N ALA A 61 -11.80 -16.45 -5.29
CA ALA A 61 -10.44 -16.64 -4.79
C ALA A 61 -9.35 -16.47 -5.85
N LYS A 62 -9.62 -16.88 -7.09
CA LYS A 62 -8.68 -16.77 -8.19
C LYS A 62 -8.36 -15.33 -8.61
N ARG A 63 -9.24 -14.38 -8.23
CA ARG A 63 -9.12 -12.96 -8.59
C ARG A 63 -8.32 -12.15 -7.58
N PHE A 64 -7.86 -12.79 -6.49
CA PHE A 64 -7.22 -12.08 -5.39
C PHE A 64 -5.78 -12.51 -5.16
N TYR A 65 -4.95 -11.52 -4.89
CA TYR A 65 -3.60 -11.72 -4.37
C TYR A 65 -3.37 -10.81 -3.14
N PRO A 66 -2.83 -11.36 -2.06
CA PRO A 66 -2.62 -12.80 -1.82
C PRO A 66 -3.93 -13.58 -1.85
N ARG A 67 -3.83 -14.86 -2.17
CA ARG A 67 -5.02 -15.73 -2.18
C ARG A 67 -5.63 -15.82 -0.78
N PRO A 68 -6.98 -15.97 -0.70
CA PRO A 68 -7.65 -16.20 0.56
C PRO A 68 -7.03 -17.39 1.30
N ARG A 69 -6.94 -17.26 2.62
CA ARG A 69 -6.37 -18.29 3.49
C ARG A 69 -7.27 -19.53 3.52
N ASP A 70 -6.66 -20.72 3.49
CA ASP A 70 -7.29 -21.95 3.92
C ASP A 70 -7.38 -21.94 5.46
N LEU A 71 -8.60 -21.77 5.96
CA LEU A 71 -8.89 -21.64 7.38
C LEU A 71 -8.91 -23.00 8.09
N THR A 72 -9.03 -24.10 7.33
CA THR A 72 -9.05 -25.47 7.88
C THR A 72 -7.66 -25.92 8.35
N MET A 73 -6.61 -25.28 7.87
CA MET A 73 -5.23 -25.58 8.25
C MET A 73 -4.88 -25.08 9.67
N GLY A 74 -5.66 -24.15 10.23
CA GLY A 74 -5.39 -23.57 11.55
C GLY A 74 -4.14 -22.70 11.64
N VAL A 75 -3.52 -22.38 10.49
CA VAL A 75 -2.33 -21.52 10.40
C VAL A 75 -2.73 -20.10 10.18
N TYR A 76 -2.52 -19.23 11.15
CA TYR A 76 -2.88 -17.81 11.12
C TYR A 76 -1.64 -16.94 11.16
N LYS A 77 -1.53 -15.99 10.21
CA LYS A 77 -0.36 -15.13 10.07
C LYS A 77 -0.27 -14.04 11.14
N PHE A 78 -1.41 -13.49 11.55
CA PHE A 78 -1.48 -12.33 12.44
C PHE A 78 -2.07 -12.75 13.78
N ARG A 79 -1.19 -12.93 14.76
CA ARG A 79 -1.52 -13.43 16.09
C ARG A 79 -0.61 -12.81 17.15
N SER A 80 -0.99 -12.94 18.40
CA SER A 80 -0.20 -12.55 19.57
C SER A 80 0.41 -13.74 20.30
N THR A 81 0.38 -14.92 19.67
CA THR A 81 0.82 -16.19 20.25
C THR A 81 2.14 -16.66 19.67
N ALA A 82 2.81 -17.59 20.33
CA ALA A 82 4.07 -18.17 19.87
C ALA A 82 3.92 -18.85 18.50
N SER A 83 5.01 -18.89 17.73
CA SER A 83 5.04 -19.57 16.44
C SER A 83 4.67 -21.05 16.59
N GLY A 84 3.80 -21.56 15.72
CA GLY A 84 3.29 -22.92 15.76
C GLY A 84 2.09 -23.13 16.70
N THR A 85 1.65 -22.09 17.43
CA THR A 85 0.44 -22.18 18.26
C THR A 85 -0.73 -21.40 17.62
N PRO A 86 -1.99 -21.78 17.89
CA PRO A 86 -3.13 -21.10 17.32
C PRO A 86 -3.24 -19.65 17.82
N PRO A 87 -3.93 -18.76 17.09
CA PRO A 87 -4.21 -17.41 17.55
C PRO A 87 -5.17 -17.44 18.75
N THR A 88 -5.16 -16.36 19.53
CA THR A 88 -6.23 -16.12 20.50
C THR A 88 -7.55 -15.78 19.79
N ASP A 89 -8.67 -15.90 20.48
CA ASP A 89 -9.98 -15.45 19.98
C ASP A 89 -9.94 -13.95 19.60
N GLU A 90 -9.23 -13.16 20.40
CA GLU A 90 -9.04 -11.73 20.16
C GLU A 90 -8.25 -11.46 18.86
N ASP A 91 -7.20 -12.23 18.56
CA ASP A 91 -6.44 -12.10 17.33
C ASP A 91 -7.33 -12.31 16.09
N VAL A 92 -8.18 -13.33 16.13
CA VAL A 92 -9.13 -13.62 15.04
C VAL A 92 -10.18 -12.50 14.94
N PHE A 93 -10.72 -12.07 16.09
CA PHE A 93 -11.69 -10.99 16.16
C PHE A 93 -11.13 -9.68 15.59
N GLN A 94 -9.88 -9.33 15.95
CA GLN A 94 -9.20 -8.13 15.43
C GLN A 94 -8.94 -8.25 13.93
N THR A 95 -8.57 -9.42 13.44
CA THR A 95 -8.37 -9.67 12.01
C THR A 95 -9.66 -9.46 11.21
N ILE A 96 -10.79 -9.95 11.70
CA ILE A 96 -12.11 -9.71 11.11
C ILE A 96 -12.46 -8.23 11.20
N THR A 97 -12.31 -7.63 12.37
CA THR A 97 -12.70 -6.24 12.62
C THR A 97 -11.94 -5.25 11.76
N ARG A 98 -10.62 -5.38 11.72
CA ARG A 98 -9.72 -4.40 11.07
C ARG A 98 -9.45 -4.70 9.60
N GLY A 99 -9.81 -5.92 9.13
CA GLY A 99 -9.36 -6.40 7.82
C GLY A 99 -7.84 -6.47 7.71
N LEU A 100 -7.35 -6.72 6.52
CA LEU A 100 -5.91 -6.82 6.23
C LEU A 100 -5.52 -5.82 5.15
N PRO A 101 -5.00 -4.63 5.49
CA PRO A 101 -4.48 -3.67 4.51
C PRO A 101 -3.49 -4.33 3.54
N GLY A 102 -3.39 -3.86 2.32
CA GLY A 102 -2.56 -4.48 1.28
C GLY A 102 -3.01 -5.87 0.83
N SER A 103 -4.22 -6.28 1.19
CA SER A 103 -4.89 -7.47 0.68
C SER A 103 -6.34 -7.15 0.29
N ASN A 104 -7.07 -8.16 -0.20
CA ASN A 104 -8.49 -8.01 -0.50
C ASN A 104 -9.41 -8.45 0.66
N MET A 105 -8.87 -8.64 1.86
CA MET A 105 -9.65 -8.88 3.08
C MET A 105 -10.13 -7.53 3.65
N PRO A 106 -11.39 -7.12 3.45
CA PRO A 106 -11.88 -5.85 3.95
C PRO A 106 -12.05 -5.88 5.47
N ASP A 107 -12.23 -4.72 6.08
CA ASP A 107 -12.72 -4.62 7.44
C ASP A 107 -14.22 -4.96 7.50
N TRP A 108 -14.62 -5.54 8.62
CA TRP A 108 -15.99 -5.95 8.87
C TRP A 108 -16.61 -5.19 10.06
N GLN A 109 -16.17 -3.97 10.30
CA GLN A 109 -16.66 -3.13 11.40
C GLN A 109 -18.16 -2.80 11.28
N HIS A 110 -18.73 -2.87 10.08
CA HIS A 110 -20.15 -2.68 9.84
C HIS A 110 -21.02 -3.83 10.36
N LEU A 111 -20.45 -5.02 10.62
CA LEU A 111 -21.12 -6.09 11.32
C LEU A 111 -21.15 -5.79 12.84
N SER A 112 -22.21 -6.22 13.52
CA SER A 112 -22.29 -6.09 14.96
C SER A 112 -21.11 -6.80 15.65
N GLU A 113 -20.73 -6.34 16.83
CA GLU A 113 -19.70 -7.01 17.63
C GLU A 113 -20.07 -8.46 17.91
N GLU A 114 -21.33 -8.71 18.24
CA GLU A 114 -21.87 -10.05 18.46
C GLU A 114 -21.66 -10.96 17.22
N THR A 115 -22.03 -10.47 16.03
CA THR A 115 -21.84 -11.24 14.78
C THR A 115 -20.37 -11.55 14.54
N ARG A 116 -19.46 -10.62 14.82
CA ARG A 116 -18.01 -10.84 14.67
C ARG A 116 -17.50 -11.89 15.64
N TRP A 117 -17.99 -11.92 16.88
CA TRP A 117 -17.66 -12.99 17.85
C TRP A 117 -18.23 -14.35 17.42
N GLN A 118 -19.45 -14.41 16.89
CA GLN A 118 -20.03 -15.63 16.33
C GLN A 118 -19.20 -16.14 15.14
N LEU A 119 -18.69 -15.26 14.30
CA LEU A 119 -17.73 -15.60 13.22
C LEU A 119 -16.45 -16.21 13.80
N VAL A 120 -15.87 -15.66 14.87
CA VAL A 120 -14.69 -16.24 15.54
C VAL A 120 -14.96 -17.70 15.94
N GLU A 121 -16.08 -17.96 16.59
CA GLU A 121 -16.43 -19.33 17.03
C GLU A 121 -16.60 -20.28 15.84
N TYR A 122 -17.25 -19.81 14.76
CA TYR A 122 -17.39 -20.63 13.56
C TYR A 122 -16.04 -20.90 12.87
N LEU A 123 -15.18 -19.89 12.72
CA LEU A 123 -13.85 -20.07 12.13
C LEU A 123 -12.98 -21.05 12.91
N LYS A 124 -13.05 -21.04 14.23
CA LYS A 124 -12.36 -22.02 15.08
C LYS A 124 -12.86 -23.44 14.83
N SER A 125 -14.17 -23.61 14.63
CA SER A 125 -14.76 -24.94 14.35
C SER A 125 -14.31 -25.56 13.02
N LEU A 126 -13.73 -24.76 12.11
CA LEU A 126 -13.21 -25.25 10.83
C LEU A 126 -11.88 -26.01 10.94
N SER A 127 -11.17 -25.86 12.07
CA SER A 127 -9.86 -26.52 12.24
C SER A 127 -9.73 -27.17 13.63
N PRO A 128 -9.30 -28.45 13.68
CA PRO A 128 -9.11 -29.15 14.93
C PRO A 128 -7.97 -28.60 15.80
N VAL A 129 -7.11 -27.74 15.26
CA VAL A 129 -5.97 -27.17 16.01
C VAL A 129 -6.42 -26.41 17.24
N PHE A 130 -7.60 -25.77 17.20
CA PHE A 130 -8.13 -25.00 18.31
C PHE A 130 -8.60 -25.87 19.51
N ASP A 131 -8.91 -27.15 19.27
CA ASP A 131 -9.24 -28.11 20.31
C ASP A 131 -8.00 -28.85 20.82
N GLN A 132 -6.96 -28.97 19.98
CA GLN A 132 -5.77 -29.79 20.28
C GLN A 132 -4.64 -28.99 20.93
N THR A 133 -4.57 -27.68 20.65
CA THR A 133 -3.47 -26.83 21.09
C THR A 133 -4.00 -25.55 21.70
N ALA A 134 -3.59 -25.25 22.93
CA ALA A 134 -3.91 -23.97 23.56
C ALA A 134 -3.09 -22.84 22.95
N PRO A 135 -3.67 -21.64 22.79
CA PRO A 135 -2.89 -20.47 22.38
C PRO A 135 -1.89 -20.09 23.48
N GLU A 136 -0.64 -19.81 23.10
CA GLU A 136 0.44 -19.38 23.99
C GLU A 136 0.83 -17.92 23.70
N PRO A 137 0.22 -16.92 24.39
CA PRO A 137 0.55 -15.54 24.17
C PRO A 137 2.02 -15.25 24.47
N VAL A 138 2.70 -14.52 23.56
CA VAL A 138 4.07 -14.07 23.81
C VAL A 138 4.10 -12.95 24.85
N PRO A 139 5.13 -12.89 25.70
CA PRO A 139 5.29 -11.79 26.64
C PRO A 139 5.50 -10.47 25.90
N ILE A 140 4.74 -9.46 26.27
CA ILE A 140 4.78 -8.13 25.69
C ILE A 140 5.12 -7.14 26.84
N ALA A 141 6.19 -6.35 26.65
CA ALA A 141 6.46 -5.23 27.53
C ALA A 141 5.49 -4.07 27.27
N ASP A 142 5.26 -3.25 28.28
CA ASP A 142 4.51 -2.01 28.11
C ASP A 142 5.20 -1.09 27.08
N GLU A 143 4.38 -0.41 26.28
CA GLU A 143 4.90 0.53 25.30
C GLU A 143 5.59 1.72 25.98
N PRO A 144 6.91 1.94 25.73
CA PRO A 144 7.63 3.01 26.38
C PRO A 144 7.22 4.41 25.90
N GLY A 145 6.45 4.50 24.81
CA GLY A 145 6.04 5.71 24.14
C GLY A 145 7.08 6.27 23.16
N PRO A 146 6.64 6.99 22.11
CA PRO A 146 7.53 7.49 21.05
C PRO A 146 8.66 8.40 21.53
N ALA A 147 8.46 9.13 22.61
CA ALA A 147 9.48 10.01 23.21
C ALA A 147 10.70 9.24 23.77
N ARG A 148 10.58 7.93 23.97
CA ARG A 148 11.67 7.05 24.41
C ARG A 148 12.21 6.17 23.27
N ALA A 149 11.88 6.49 22.03
CA ALA A 149 12.40 5.77 20.88
C ALA A 149 13.89 6.02 20.69
N ASP A 150 14.65 4.95 20.67
CA ASP A 150 16.07 4.95 20.28
C ASP A 150 16.20 4.36 18.88
N LEU A 151 16.07 5.21 17.87
CA LEU A 151 16.11 4.82 16.46
C LEU A 151 17.48 4.25 16.07
N ALA A 152 18.57 4.71 16.71
CA ALA A 152 19.90 4.19 16.43
C ALA A 152 20.02 2.74 16.92
N LYS A 153 19.52 2.44 18.12
CA LYS A 153 19.43 1.07 18.65
C LYS A 153 18.52 0.21 17.77
N GLY A 154 17.35 0.72 17.38
CA GLY A 154 16.42 0.01 16.49
C GLY A 154 17.07 -0.35 15.17
N LYS A 155 17.81 0.57 14.54
CA LYS A 155 18.59 0.33 13.31
C LYS A 155 19.69 -0.71 13.50
N ALA A 156 20.40 -0.66 14.63
CA ALA A 156 21.42 -1.65 14.95
C ALA A 156 20.81 -3.06 15.08
N LEU A 157 19.69 -3.20 15.77
CA LEU A 157 18.94 -4.45 15.90
C LEU A 157 18.43 -4.95 14.53
N TYR A 158 17.92 -4.07 13.68
CA TYR A 158 17.47 -4.39 12.32
C TYR A 158 18.59 -5.06 11.51
N THR A 159 19.80 -4.53 11.62
CA THR A 159 20.97 -5.10 10.94
C THR A 159 21.43 -6.40 11.61
N GLN A 160 21.54 -6.42 12.93
CA GLN A 160 22.04 -7.56 13.70
C GLN A 160 21.16 -8.80 13.59
N LEU A 161 19.84 -8.62 13.59
CA LEU A 161 18.84 -9.68 13.46
C LEU A 161 18.65 -10.14 12.01
N GLY A 162 19.34 -9.54 11.04
CA GLY A 162 19.28 -9.93 9.64
C GLY A 162 18.02 -9.51 8.89
N CYS A 163 17.24 -8.55 9.42
CA CYS A 163 16.01 -8.08 8.77
C CYS A 163 16.29 -7.53 7.35
N ALA A 164 17.45 -6.88 7.17
CA ALA A 164 17.89 -6.35 5.89
C ALA A 164 18.10 -7.41 4.80
N LEU A 165 18.32 -8.69 5.16
CA LEU A 165 18.49 -9.76 4.19
C LEU A 165 17.24 -9.98 3.32
N CYS A 166 16.07 -9.75 3.89
CA CYS A 166 14.79 -9.85 3.18
C CYS A 166 14.23 -8.46 2.86
N HIS A 167 14.19 -7.57 3.86
CA HIS A 167 13.52 -6.27 3.71
C HIS A 167 14.39 -5.19 3.06
N GLY A 168 15.70 -5.44 2.85
CA GLY A 168 16.64 -4.45 2.31
C GLY A 168 17.17 -3.47 3.37
N ALA A 169 18.25 -2.78 3.06
CA ALA A 169 18.92 -1.87 3.99
C ALA A 169 18.04 -0.69 4.44
N GLN A 170 17.17 -0.22 3.54
CA GLN A 170 16.22 0.87 3.79
C GLN A 170 14.76 0.38 3.88
N GLY A 171 14.55 -0.92 4.00
CA GLY A 171 13.22 -1.51 4.18
C GLY A 171 12.38 -1.64 2.90
N ARG A 172 12.96 -1.49 1.69
CA ARG A 172 12.23 -1.49 0.40
C ARG A 172 11.93 -2.87 -0.19
N ALA A 173 12.02 -3.93 0.62
CA ALA A 173 11.78 -5.32 0.18
C ALA A 173 12.77 -5.83 -0.89
N ASN A 174 13.93 -5.21 -1.03
CA ASN A 174 14.98 -5.48 -2.00
C ASN A 174 16.21 -6.18 -1.39
N GLY A 175 16.06 -6.84 -0.25
CA GLY A 175 17.16 -7.60 0.34
C GLY A 175 17.56 -8.79 -0.53
N PRO A 176 18.83 -9.27 -0.42
CA PRO A 176 19.36 -10.31 -1.31
C PRO A 176 18.57 -11.63 -1.26
N SER A 177 17.84 -11.90 -0.18
CA SER A 177 16.98 -13.08 -0.07
C SER A 177 15.55 -12.86 -0.55
N ALA A 178 15.15 -11.62 -0.86
CA ALA A 178 13.75 -11.28 -1.15
C ALA A 178 13.17 -12.04 -2.36
N ALA A 179 13.98 -12.23 -3.41
CA ALA A 179 13.55 -12.87 -4.65
C ALA A 179 13.34 -14.38 -4.53
N THR A 180 13.94 -15.03 -3.54
CA THR A 180 13.95 -16.49 -3.38
C THR A 180 13.00 -17.01 -2.31
N LEU A 181 12.25 -16.11 -1.66
CA LEU A 181 11.34 -16.51 -0.59
C LEU A 181 10.15 -17.29 -1.14
N VAL A 182 9.82 -18.35 -0.44
CA VAL A 182 8.61 -19.15 -0.67
C VAL A 182 7.84 -19.31 0.65
N ASP A 183 6.53 -19.48 0.53
CA ASP A 183 5.70 -19.83 1.69
C ASP A 183 5.76 -21.34 1.98
N ASP A 184 5.12 -21.77 3.08
CA ASP A 184 5.08 -23.18 3.48
C ASP A 184 4.35 -24.08 2.46
N TRP A 185 3.68 -23.52 1.48
CA TRP A 185 3.02 -24.22 0.37
C TRP A 185 3.85 -24.20 -0.93
N GLY A 186 5.11 -23.73 -0.85
CA GLY A 186 6.02 -23.64 -2.00
C GLY A 186 5.67 -22.54 -3.00
N LYS A 187 4.84 -21.56 -2.60
CA LYS A 187 4.48 -20.43 -3.47
C LYS A 187 5.44 -19.26 -3.25
N PRO A 188 5.90 -18.61 -4.32
CA PRO A 188 6.69 -17.39 -4.20
C PRO A 188 5.98 -16.33 -3.36
N ILE A 189 6.72 -15.74 -2.43
CA ILE A 189 6.27 -14.61 -1.62
C ILE A 189 7.29 -13.48 -1.66
N ARG A 190 6.86 -12.30 -1.24
CA ARG A 190 7.74 -11.14 -1.09
C ARG A 190 7.65 -10.62 0.33
N PRO A 191 8.77 -10.12 0.89
CA PRO A 191 8.73 -9.42 2.16
C PRO A 191 7.93 -8.12 2.01
N SER A 192 7.35 -7.62 3.09
CA SER A 192 6.70 -6.32 3.08
C SER A 192 7.72 -5.21 2.81
N ASN A 193 7.36 -4.26 1.95
CA ASN A 193 8.09 -3.00 1.84
C ASN A 193 7.81 -2.18 3.11
N LEU A 194 8.84 -2.01 3.94
CA LEU A 194 8.72 -1.36 5.26
C LEU A 194 8.56 0.16 5.17
N THR A 195 8.75 0.77 4.01
CA THR A 195 8.47 2.19 3.80
C THR A 195 6.97 2.45 3.60
N GLN A 196 6.21 1.41 3.27
CA GLN A 196 4.79 1.49 2.92
C GLN A 196 3.89 0.99 4.06
N GLY A 197 3.94 1.64 5.21
CA GLY A 197 3.13 1.26 6.37
C GLY A 197 1.63 1.09 6.07
N TRP A 198 1.09 1.86 5.14
CA TRP A 198 -0.30 1.76 4.67
C TRP A 198 -0.62 0.43 3.96
N ASN A 199 0.41 -0.33 3.52
CA ASN A 199 0.28 -1.59 2.80
C ASN A 199 0.61 -2.82 3.66
N TYR A 200 0.84 -2.65 4.96
CA TYR A 200 1.11 -3.77 5.87
C TYR A 200 -0.14 -4.57 6.14
N ARG A 201 -0.12 -5.84 5.76
CA ARG A 201 -1.24 -6.76 6.01
C ARG A 201 -1.51 -6.97 7.50
N GLY A 202 -0.46 -6.99 8.31
CA GLY A 202 -0.53 -7.15 9.76
C GLY A 202 -0.56 -5.83 10.54
N TRP A 203 -0.97 -4.75 9.87
CA TRP A 203 -1.06 -3.37 10.35
C TRP A 203 0.31 -2.74 10.68
N SER A 204 0.37 -1.43 10.78
CA SER A 204 1.63 -0.67 10.85
C SER A 204 1.84 0.11 12.15
N ALA A 205 0.94 0.03 13.12
CA ALA A 205 1.20 0.61 14.43
C ALA A 205 2.40 -0.06 15.08
N SER A 206 3.19 0.67 15.84
CA SER A 206 4.42 0.15 16.46
C SER A 206 4.17 -1.14 17.25
N ARG A 207 3.02 -1.25 17.93
CA ARG A 207 2.62 -2.46 18.65
C ARG A 207 2.40 -3.65 17.70
N ASP A 208 1.76 -3.42 16.55
CA ASP A 208 1.53 -4.49 15.57
C ASP A 208 2.86 -4.97 14.96
N VAL A 209 3.78 -4.05 14.68
CA VAL A 209 5.13 -4.35 14.19
C VAL A 209 5.92 -5.13 15.24
N MET A 210 5.92 -4.68 16.50
CA MET A 210 6.58 -5.35 17.61
C MET A 210 6.07 -6.79 17.77
N LEU A 211 4.75 -7.00 17.70
CA LEU A 211 4.17 -8.34 17.72
C LEU A 211 4.67 -9.19 16.56
N ARG A 212 4.77 -8.64 15.33
CA ARG A 212 5.31 -9.42 14.17
C ARG A 212 6.76 -9.80 14.37
N VAL A 213 7.56 -8.96 15.00
CA VAL A 213 8.93 -9.30 15.37
C VAL A 213 8.95 -10.47 16.36
N LEU A 214 8.18 -10.40 17.42
CA LEU A 214 8.16 -11.45 18.44
C LEU A 214 7.56 -12.76 17.91
N THR A 215 6.39 -12.71 17.26
CA THR A 215 5.67 -13.93 16.86
C THR A 215 6.12 -14.52 15.53
N GLY A 216 6.80 -13.76 14.67
CA GLY A 216 6.98 -14.12 13.28
C GLY A 216 5.65 -14.12 12.51
N ILE A 217 5.66 -14.67 11.30
CA ILE A 217 4.48 -14.81 10.44
C ILE A 217 4.44 -16.26 9.95
N ASP A 218 3.65 -17.11 10.60
CA ASP A 218 3.53 -18.52 10.25
C ASP A 218 2.98 -18.72 8.83
N GLY A 219 3.52 -19.70 8.13
CA GLY A 219 3.19 -19.91 6.73
C GLY A 219 3.81 -18.88 5.78
N ALA A 220 4.78 -18.09 6.27
CA ALA A 220 5.58 -17.16 5.47
C ALA A 220 7.03 -17.17 5.99
N GLY A 221 7.96 -16.66 5.21
CA GLY A 221 9.39 -16.73 5.53
C GLY A 221 9.88 -15.84 6.67
N MET A 222 9.02 -15.13 7.39
CA MET A 222 9.43 -14.27 8.52
C MET A 222 9.47 -15.07 9.81
N PRO A 223 10.66 -15.33 10.40
CA PRO A 223 10.77 -16.12 11.62
C PRO A 223 10.32 -15.34 12.86
N SER A 224 10.04 -16.07 13.94
CA SER A 224 9.87 -15.49 15.27
C SER A 224 11.25 -15.12 15.84
N TYR A 225 11.32 -13.94 16.47
CA TYR A 225 12.52 -13.49 17.19
C TYR A 225 12.34 -13.57 18.72
N THR A 226 11.27 -14.22 19.19
CA THR A 226 11.12 -14.52 20.64
C THR A 226 12.35 -15.28 21.13
N GLY A 227 12.96 -14.77 22.21
CA GLY A 227 14.21 -15.32 22.77
C GLY A 227 15.50 -14.79 22.10
N ALA A 228 15.42 -14.23 20.89
CA ALA A 228 16.55 -13.56 20.24
C ALA A 228 16.59 -12.03 20.52
N VAL A 229 15.46 -11.44 20.85
CA VAL A 229 15.32 -10.03 21.22
C VAL A 229 14.43 -9.91 22.47
N SER A 230 14.79 -8.99 23.37
CA SER A 230 13.93 -8.70 24.52
C SER A 230 12.66 -7.96 24.09
N PRO A 231 11.55 -8.07 24.83
CA PRO A 231 10.34 -7.31 24.51
C PRO A 231 10.56 -5.79 24.45
N GLU A 232 11.45 -5.25 25.30
CA GLU A 232 11.81 -3.83 25.31
C GLU A 232 12.59 -3.44 24.04
N ASP A 233 13.49 -4.30 23.58
CA ASP A 233 14.28 -4.08 22.36
C ASP A 233 13.45 -4.26 21.10
N ALA A 234 12.43 -5.13 21.15
CA ALA A 234 11.46 -5.27 20.07
C ALA A 234 10.67 -3.97 19.84
N TRP A 235 10.41 -3.18 20.90
CA TRP A 235 9.82 -1.84 20.75
C TRP A 235 10.77 -0.87 20.03
N GLN A 236 12.07 -0.89 20.34
CA GLN A 236 13.04 0.00 19.65
C GLN A 236 13.13 -0.36 18.17
N LEU A 237 13.12 -1.65 17.83
CA LEU A 237 13.07 -2.11 16.46
C LEU A 237 11.76 -1.67 15.76
N ALA A 238 10.62 -1.78 16.44
CA ALA A 238 9.34 -1.37 15.90
C ALA A 238 9.28 0.15 15.63
N TYR A 239 9.83 0.97 16.51
CA TYR A 239 9.95 2.41 16.29
C TYR A 239 10.87 2.75 15.11
N TYR A 240 11.99 2.04 14.97
CA TYR A 240 12.84 2.20 13.81
C TYR A 240 12.08 1.84 12.51
N VAL A 241 11.39 0.71 12.47
CA VAL A 241 10.57 0.32 11.31
C VAL A 241 9.49 1.36 11.02
N ALA A 242 8.81 1.88 12.04
CA ALA A 242 7.82 2.94 11.87
C ALA A 242 8.45 4.24 11.33
N SER A 243 9.71 4.53 11.65
CA SER A 243 10.41 5.71 11.13
C SER A 243 10.77 5.61 9.65
N LEU A 244 10.71 4.40 9.06
CA LEU A 244 10.90 4.18 7.63
C LEU A 244 9.64 4.53 6.81
N HIS A 245 8.49 4.67 7.46
CA HIS A 245 7.24 4.92 6.76
C HIS A 245 7.29 6.23 5.98
N GLU A 246 7.05 6.12 4.70
CA GLU A 246 6.74 7.26 3.85
C GLU A 246 5.24 7.53 3.95
N PRO A 247 4.81 8.70 4.45
CA PRO A 247 3.39 8.97 4.61
C PRO A 247 2.70 8.98 3.23
N PRO A 248 1.53 8.35 3.10
CA PRO A 248 0.76 8.41 1.87
C PRO A 248 0.15 9.80 1.74
N HIS A 249 0.71 10.64 0.88
CA HIS A 249 0.03 11.85 0.42
C HIS A 249 -0.91 11.46 -0.72
N GLU A 250 -1.99 10.75 -0.37
CA GLU A 250 -3.04 10.38 -1.32
C GLU A 250 -3.96 11.59 -1.55
N HIS A 251 -3.69 12.32 -2.60
CA HIS A 251 -4.59 13.37 -3.06
C HIS A 251 -5.44 12.85 -4.21
N ARG A 252 -6.74 13.12 -4.18
CA ARG A 252 -7.62 12.87 -5.32
C ARG A 252 -7.31 13.80 -6.49
N ILE A 253 -6.72 14.96 -6.17
CA ILE A 253 -6.30 15.97 -7.12
C ILE A 253 -4.83 16.29 -6.83
N ALA A 254 -3.97 15.95 -7.77
CA ALA A 254 -2.57 16.38 -7.74
C ALA A 254 -2.44 17.81 -8.29
N ARG A 255 -1.44 18.54 -7.85
CA ARG A 255 -1.20 19.92 -8.28
C ARG A 255 0.19 20.07 -8.85
N ALA A 256 0.27 20.65 -10.04
CA ALA A 256 1.54 21.10 -10.57
C ALA A 256 1.98 22.41 -9.89
N ALA A 257 3.26 22.52 -9.60
CA ALA A 257 3.82 23.83 -9.24
C ALA A 257 4.29 24.55 -10.51
N HIS A 258 3.98 25.83 -10.59
CA HIS A 258 4.40 26.69 -11.71
C HIS A 258 5.82 27.19 -11.50
N VAL A 259 6.64 27.09 -12.54
CA VAL A 259 8.04 27.52 -12.53
C VAL A 259 8.26 28.49 -13.69
N THR A 260 8.81 29.66 -13.40
CA THR A 260 9.28 30.61 -14.42
C THR A 260 10.73 30.27 -14.78
N GLY A 261 10.95 29.81 -16.00
CA GLY A 261 12.31 29.47 -16.48
C GLY A 261 12.49 28.04 -16.89
N ALA A 262 13.74 27.55 -16.78
CA ALA A 262 14.10 26.20 -17.19
C ALA A 262 13.50 25.17 -16.22
N LEU A 263 12.91 24.12 -16.77
CA LEU A 263 12.38 23.00 -16.03
C LEU A 263 13.49 21.97 -15.74
N PRO A 264 13.39 21.21 -14.61
CA PRO A 264 14.41 20.25 -14.22
C PRO A 264 14.58 19.13 -15.24
N GLN A 265 15.84 18.74 -15.47
CA GLN A 265 16.23 17.68 -16.39
C GLN A 265 16.73 16.43 -15.66
N THR A 266 16.94 16.51 -14.33
CA THR A 266 17.47 15.41 -13.51
C THR A 266 16.54 15.10 -12.34
N VAL A 267 16.65 13.90 -11.82
CA VAL A 267 15.82 13.44 -10.71
C VAL A 267 16.13 14.13 -9.38
N ASP A 268 17.35 14.67 -9.24
CA ASP A 268 17.84 15.29 -8.01
C ASP A 268 17.89 16.83 -8.08
N ASP A 269 17.27 17.42 -9.12
CA ASP A 269 17.22 18.88 -9.27
C ASP A 269 16.48 19.50 -8.06
N PRO A 270 17.06 20.54 -7.41
CA PRO A 270 16.45 21.18 -6.26
C PRO A 270 15.08 21.83 -6.54
N ALA A 271 14.77 22.14 -7.81
CA ALA A 271 13.46 22.69 -8.21
C ALA A 271 12.30 21.75 -7.85
N TRP A 272 12.51 20.45 -7.71
CA TRP A 272 11.48 19.51 -7.28
C TRP A 272 10.94 19.78 -5.88
N ALA A 273 11.67 20.51 -5.04
CA ALA A 273 11.19 20.92 -3.72
C ALA A 273 9.95 21.85 -3.78
N ALA A 274 9.69 22.48 -4.91
CA ALA A 274 8.52 23.34 -5.12
C ALA A 274 7.24 22.55 -5.42
N ALA A 275 7.35 21.29 -5.85
CA ALA A 275 6.20 20.47 -6.21
C ALA A 275 5.83 19.50 -5.08
N GLU A 276 4.55 19.42 -4.75
CA GLU A 276 4.04 18.42 -3.82
C GLU A 276 4.09 17.02 -4.44
N SER A 277 4.52 16.03 -3.64
CA SER A 277 4.52 14.64 -4.07
C SER A 277 3.17 14.01 -3.84
N THR A 278 2.59 13.42 -4.87
CA THR A 278 1.34 12.68 -4.82
C THR A 278 1.62 11.19 -4.95
N LEU A 279 1.20 10.39 -3.96
CA LEU A 279 1.26 8.94 -4.02
C LEU A 279 -0.03 8.39 -4.61
N VAL A 280 0.11 7.46 -5.55
CA VAL A 280 -1.01 6.75 -6.18
C VAL A 280 -0.80 5.25 -6.01
N ARG A 281 -1.76 4.59 -5.37
CA ARG A 281 -1.75 3.14 -5.23
C ARG A 281 -2.04 2.47 -6.56
N LEU A 282 -1.26 1.45 -6.87
CA LEU A 282 -1.45 0.62 -8.05
C LEU A 282 -2.27 -0.62 -7.69
N ARG A 283 -3.05 -1.09 -8.65
CA ARG A 283 -3.81 -2.34 -8.58
C ARG A 283 -3.26 -3.30 -9.61
N ASN A 284 -3.27 -4.58 -9.26
CA ASN A 284 -2.88 -5.60 -10.22
C ASN A 284 -3.87 -5.68 -11.37
N ALA A 285 -3.36 -5.89 -12.58
CA ALA A 285 -4.19 -6.11 -13.74
C ALA A 285 -4.77 -7.52 -13.74
N VAL A 286 -5.95 -7.64 -14.32
CA VAL A 286 -6.60 -8.91 -14.62
C VAL A 286 -6.53 -9.10 -16.13
N SER A 287 -6.22 -10.30 -16.60
CA SER A 287 -6.24 -10.62 -18.03
C SER A 287 -7.67 -10.55 -18.60
N SER A 288 -7.80 -10.53 -19.92
CA SER A 288 -9.10 -10.40 -20.61
C SER A 288 -10.09 -11.52 -20.29
N ASP A 289 -9.59 -12.70 -19.92
CA ASP A 289 -10.39 -13.86 -19.48
C ASP A 289 -10.72 -13.83 -17.98
N GLY A 290 -10.31 -12.77 -17.26
CA GLY A 290 -10.56 -12.59 -15.84
C GLY A 290 -9.60 -13.37 -14.94
N GLU A 291 -8.58 -14.01 -15.51
CA GLU A 291 -7.54 -14.67 -14.72
C GLU A 291 -6.59 -13.64 -14.12
N TRP A 292 -6.04 -14.01 -13.00
CA TRP A 292 -5.13 -13.16 -12.25
C TRP A 292 -3.76 -13.11 -12.96
N VAL A 293 -3.30 -11.92 -13.27
CA VAL A 293 -1.91 -11.68 -13.67
C VAL A 293 -1.06 -11.68 -12.41
N ASP A 294 0.04 -12.42 -12.41
CA ASP A 294 0.96 -12.47 -11.28
C ASP A 294 1.22 -11.06 -10.75
N PRO A 295 1.01 -10.82 -9.43
CA PRO A 295 1.08 -9.48 -8.92
C PRO A 295 2.48 -8.91 -9.13
N PRO A 296 2.57 -7.70 -9.67
CA PRO A 296 3.83 -6.99 -9.69
C PRO A 296 4.26 -6.71 -8.25
N THR A 297 5.54 -6.57 -8.07
CA THR A 297 6.12 -6.14 -6.79
C THR A 297 5.84 -4.68 -6.48
N VAL A 298 5.51 -3.90 -7.52
CA VAL A 298 5.23 -2.47 -7.42
C VAL A 298 3.78 -2.24 -6.97
N SER A 299 3.60 -1.57 -5.85
CA SER A 299 2.30 -1.32 -5.21
C SER A 299 1.82 0.13 -5.32
N ALA A 300 2.71 1.05 -5.62
CA ALA A 300 2.41 2.47 -5.76
C ALA A 300 3.44 3.18 -6.62
N VAL A 301 3.04 4.32 -7.18
CA VAL A 301 3.92 5.33 -7.72
C VAL A 301 3.76 6.62 -6.93
N SER A 302 4.84 7.36 -6.76
CA SER A 302 4.80 8.75 -6.32
C SER A 302 5.20 9.64 -7.47
N PHE A 303 4.50 10.74 -7.67
CA PHE A 303 4.85 11.67 -8.73
C PHE A 303 4.75 13.14 -8.29
N GLN A 304 5.52 13.98 -8.93
CA GLN A 304 5.51 15.43 -8.80
C GLN A 304 5.41 16.04 -10.19
N VAL A 305 4.75 17.18 -10.29
CA VAL A 305 4.58 17.89 -11.56
C VAL A 305 5.05 19.34 -11.41
N LEU A 306 5.93 19.73 -12.30
CA LEU A 306 6.28 21.14 -12.52
C LEU A 306 5.87 21.53 -13.94
N ALA A 307 5.37 22.73 -14.11
CA ALA A 307 4.96 23.22 -15.42
C ALA A 307 5.34 24.68 -15.60
N ASN A 308 5.56 25.07 -16.86
CA ASN A 308 5.54 26.45 -17.33
C ASN A 308 4.40 26.63 -18.34
N GLU A 309 4.43 27.68 -19.14
CA GLU A 309 3.36 27.98 -20.11
C GLU A 309 3.25 26.93 -21.22
N ASP A 310 4.36 26.27 -21.59
CA ASP A 310 4.46 25.41 -22.78
C ASP A 310 4.63 23.93 -22.44
N ILE A 311 5.29 23.64 -21.32
CA ILE A 311 5.84 22.31 -21.01
C ILE A 311 5.48 21.92 -19.58
N MET A 312 5.18 20.65 -19.38
CA MET A 312 5.20 20.01 -18.05
C MET A 312 6.33 19.00 -17.95
N VAL A 313 6.89 18.87 -16.76
CA VAL A 313 7.79 17.77 -16.39
C VAL A 313 7.23 17.04 -15.19
N LEU A 314 7.36 15.73 -15.24
CA LEU A 314 6.98 14.84 -14.15
C LEU A 314 8.24 14.17 -13.62
N ARG A 315 8.42 14.17 -12.29
CA ARG A 315 9.29 13.22 -11.63
C ARG A 315 8.42 12.10 -11.09
N VAL A 316 8.63 10.88 -11.58
CA VAL A 316 7.90 9.70 -11.13
C VAL A 316 8.88 8.77 -10.42
N SER A 317 8.45 8.18 -9.29
CA SER A 317 9.25 7.22 -8.55
C SER A 317 8.41 6.04 -8.08
N TRP A 318 8.99 4.86 -8.07
CA TRP A 318 8.39 3.64 -7.53
C TRP A 318 9.46 2.73 -6.94
N ASP A 319 9.05 1.96 -5.95
CA ASP A 319 9.92 0.93 -5.39
C ASP A 319 9.83 -0.33 -6.23
N ASP A 320 10.99 -0.83 -6.64
CA ASP A 320 11.19 -2.03 -7.41
C ASP A 320 12.35 -2.81 -6.80
N PRO A 321 12.15 -4.06 -6.37
CA PRO A 321 13.20 -4.81 -5.68
C PRO A 321 14.39 -5.20 -6.56
N SER A 322 14.24 -5.17 -7.89
CA SER A 322 15.28 -5.52 -8.86
C SER A 322 15.40 -4.46 -9.95
N GLU A 323 16.57 -4.36 -10.53
CA GLU A 323 16.83 -3.55 -11.72
C GLU A 323 16.84 -4.47 -12.94
N ASP A 324 15.80 -4.38 -13.75
CA ASP A 324 15.64 -5.22 -14.94
C ASP A 324 15.47 -4.37 -16.21
N ASN A 325 16.04 -4.85 -17.33
CA ASN A 325 15.90 -4.14 -18.61
C ASN A 325 14.45 -4.03 -19.11
N ALA A 326 13.56 -4.85 -18.59
CA ALA A 326 12.14 -4.84 -18.93
C ALA A 326 11.28 -4.08 -17.92
N ASP A 327 11.90 -3.46 -16.89
CA ASP A 327 11.21 -2.51 -16.03
C ASP A 327 10.69 -1.36 -16.87
N ALA A 328 9.43 -1.04 -16.71
CA ALA A 328 8.80 -0.02 -17.55
C ALA A 328 7.71 0.76 -16.80
N LEU A 329 7.50 1.97 -17.27
CA LEU A 329 6.43 2.84 -16.81
C LEU A 329 5.70 3.46 -18.01
N THR A 330 4.38 3.53 -17.91
CA THR A 330 3.56 4.36 -18.78
C THR A 330 2.86 5.46 -18.01
N LEU A 331 2.84 6.64 -18.61
CA LEU A 331 1.87 7.68 -18.31
C LEU A 331 0.75 7.58 -19.34
N LEU A 332 -0.48 7.43 -18.87
CA LEU A 332 -1.69 7.31 -19.69
C LEU A 332 -2.47 8.63 -19.60
N LEU A 333 -2.85 9.15 -20.74
CA LEU A 333 -3.65 10.36 -20.87
C LEU A 333 -4.85 10.11 -21.80
N LYS A 334 -5.96 10.78 -21.54
CA LYS A 334 -7.11 10.76 -22.44
C LYS A 334 -7.00 11.84 -23.49
N PRO A 335 -6.94 11.51 -24.79
CA PRO A 335 -7.12 12.48 -25.85
C PRO A 335 -8.48 13.17 -25.74
N GLU A 336 -8.62 14.36 -26.30
CA GLU A 336 -9.87 15.13 -26.25
C GLU A 336 -11.06 14.32 -26.79
N ALA A 337 -10.86 13.56 -27.88
CA ALA A 337 -11.87 12.72 -28.50
C ALA A 337 -12.41 11.60 -27.57
N THR A 338 -11.65 11.19 -26.55
CA THR A 338 -12.02 10.11 -25.62
C THR A 338 -12.15 10.59 -24.17
N ARG A 339 -12.14 11.90 -23.95
CA ARG A 339 -12.15 12.48 -22.58
C ARG A 339 -13.38 12.04 -21.77
N GLY A 340 -14.54 11.89 -22.40
CA GLY A 340 -15.78 11.42 -21.79
C GLY A 340 -15.89 9.91 -21.62
N ASP A 341 -15.00 9.13 -22.24
CA ASP A 341 -15.13 7.67 -22.26
C ASP A 341 -14.74 7.07 -20.90
N VAL A 342 -15.46 6.02 -20.50
CA VAL A 342 -15.12 5.23 -19.34
C VAL A 342 -14.04 4.22 -19.75
N VAL A 343 -12.83 4.36 -19.22
CA VAL A 343 -11.72 3.44 -19.44
C VAL A 343 -11.46 2.64 -18.17
N THR A 344 -11.64 1.33 -18.30
CA THR A 344 -11.42 0.38 -17.20
C THR A 344 -9.94 -0.01 -17.14
N LEU A 345 -9.14 0.77 -16.46
CA LEU A 345 -7.67 0.66 -16.47
C LEU A 345 -7.12 -0.68 -15.98
N HIS A 346 -7.77 -1.34 -15.02
CA HIS A 346 -7.31 -2.64 -14.53
C HIS A 346 -7.39 -3.75 -15.59
N ALA A 347 -8.25 -3.60 -16.60
CA ALA A 347 -8.33 -4.50 -17.75
C ALA A 347 -7.63 -3.94 -18.99
N TRP A 348 -7.24 -2.66 -18.99
CA TRP A 348 -6.55 -2.06 -20.13
C TRP A 348 -5.12 -2.64 -20.26
N PRO A 349 -4.63 -2.88 -21.49
CA PRO A 349 -5.30 -2.75 -22.77
C PRO A 349 -6.26 -3.92 -23.04
N TYR A 350 -7.44 -3.62 -23.61
CA TYR A 350 -8.42 -4.63 -23.99
C TYR A 350 -9.06 -4.29 -25.34
N HIS A 351 -9.52 -5.30 -26.05
CA HIS A 351 -10.16 -5.11 -27.35
C HIS A 351 -11.40 -4.22 -27.22
N GLY A 352 -11.46 -3.16 -28.05
CA GLY A 352 -12.52 -2.16 -28.00
C GLY A 352 -12.32 -1.05 -26.95
N ALA A 353 -11.18 -1.01 -26.26
CA ALA A 353 -10.85 0.13 -25.40
C ALA A 353 -10.70 1.41 -26.25
N PRO A 354 -11.09 2.59 -25.72
CA PRO A 354 -10.75 3.86 -26.34
C PRO A 354 -9.25 4.02 -26.47
N ARG A 355 -8.79 4.65 -27.56
CA ARG A 355 -7.39 4.96 -27.72
C ARG A 355 -6.93 5.99 -26.71
N LEU A 356 -5.84 5.66 -26.03
CA LEU A 356 -5.15 6.54 -25.07
C LEU A 356 -3.87 7.07 -25.68
N ASP A 357 -3.49 8.24 -25.24
CA ASP A 357 -2.18 8.80 -25.45
C ASP A 357 -1.26 8.27 -24.34
N VAL A 358 -0.22 7.55 -24.74
CA VAL A 358 0.60 6.74 -23.85
C VAL A 358 2.06 7.20 -24.00
N SER A 359 2.60 7.76 -22.93
CA SER A 359 4.05 7.98 -22.81
C SER A 359 4.66 6.73 -22.18
N TYR A 360 5.51 6.03 -22.90
CA TYR A 360 6.14 4.78 -22.47
C TYR A 360 7.64 4.98 -22.29
N TRP A 361 8.14 4.47 -21.18
CA TRP A 361 9.56 4.34 -20.89
C TRP A 361 9.87 2.91 -20.42
N SER A 362 11.06 2.41 -20.75
CA SER A 362 11.61 1.16 -20.18
C SER A 362 13.10 1.25 -19.94
N ALA A 363 13.59 0.51 -18.93
CA ALA A 363 15.00 0.51 -18.54
C ALA A 363 15.93 0.02 -19.67
N GLY A 364 15.44 -0.87 -20.55
CA GLY A 364 16.19 -1.34 -21.73
C GLY A 364 16.29 -0.34 -22.88
N ARG A 365 15.63 0.82 -22.79
CA ARG A 365 15.69 1.90 -23.78
C ARG A 365 16.04 3.20 -23.10
N ALA A 366 17.01 3.92 -23.64
CA ALA A 366 17.43 5.21 -23.09
C ALA A 366 16.37 6.32 -23.23
N GLU A 367 15.43 6.17 -24.16
CA GLU A 367 14.45 7.20 -24.52
C GLU A 367 13.02 6.73 -24.24
N ALA A 368 12.20 7.64 -23.71
CA ALA A 368 10.76 7.45 -23.71
C ALA A 368 10.18 7.75 -25.10
N PHE A 369 9.06 7.12 -25.42
CA PHE A 369 8.37 7.34 -26.68
C PHE A 369 6.86 7.38 -26.48
N GLU A 370 6.17 7.99 -27.45
CA GLU A 370 4.72 8.07 -27.43
C GLU A 370 4.08 6.99 -28.28
N LEU A 371 2.99 6.47 -27.74
CA LEU A 371 2.10 5.54 -28.42
C LEU A 371 0.68 6.11 -28.42
N LEU A 372 -0.06 5.80 -29.46
CA LEU A 372 -1.52 5.87 -29.46
C LEU A 372 -2.05 4.45 -29.51
N ALA A 373 -2.70 4.03 -28.46
CA ALA A 373 -3.06 2.63 -28.29
C ALA A 373 -4.42 2.42 -27.61
N SER A 374 -5.20 1.46 -28.11
CA SER A 374 -6.27 0.81 -27.36
C SER A 374 -5.78 -0.50 -26.75
N THR A 375 -4.88 -1.19 -27.46
CA THR A 375 -4.21 -2.42 -27.05
C THR A 375 -2.71 -2.30 -27.36
N PHE A 376 -1.89 -3.24 -26.86
CA PHE A 376 -0.48 -3.28 -27.26
C PHE A 376 -0.29 -3.73 -28.72
N GLU A 377 -1.26 -4.47 -29.26
CA GLU A 377 -1.23 -4.96 -30.65
C GLU A 377 -1.55 -3.86 -31.66
N ASP A 378 -2.41 -2.90 -31.30
CA ASP A 378 -2.77 -1.76 -32.11
C ASP A 378 -1.95 -0.50 -31.81
N ALA A 379 -0.91 -0.63 -30.99
CA ALA A 379 -0.06 0.47 -30.59
C ALA A 379 0.69 1.06 -31.80
N VAL A 380 0.49 2.33 -32.05
CA VAL A 380 1.17 3.08 -33.09
C VAL A 380 2.16 4.02 -32.45
N GLU A 381 3.45 3.76 -32.66
CA GLU A 381 4.51 4.68 -32.25
C GLU A 381 4.42 5.97 -33.04
N ARG A 382 4.36 7.08 -32.33
CA ARG A 382 4.33 8.41 -32.91
C ARG A 382 5.77 8.89 -33.11
N ARG A 383 6.20 8.94 -34.38
CA ARG A 383 7.55 9.40 -34.78
C ARG A 383 7.54 10.86 -35.15
N GLY A 384 8.52 11.59 -34.71
CA GLY A 384 8.82 12.97 -35.13
C GLY A 384 8.33 14.04 -34.17
N ALA A 385 9.16 15.00 -33.91
CA ALA A 385 9.02 16.31 -33.24
C ALA A 385 8.02 16.38 -32.06
N SER A 386 7.78 15.29 -31.45
CA SER A 386 6.93 15.18 -30.30
C SER A 386 7.80 14.60 -29.22
N VAL A 387 7.72 14.72 -28.15
CA VAL A 387 6.64 15.02 -27.34
C VAL A 387 6.99 14.54 -25.94
N VAL A 388 7.53 13.34 -25.75
CA VAL A 388 8.02 12.89 -24.45
C VAL A 388 9.50 12.63 -24.52
N LEU A 389 10.23 13.39 -23.73
CA LEU A 389 11.65 13.15 -23.53
C LEU A 389 11.81 12.54 -22.13
N ALA A 390 12.35 11.31 -22.05
CA ALA A 390 12.95 10.88 -20.81
C ALA A 390 14.26 11.61 -20.68
N SER A 391 14.35 12.54 -19.76
CA SER A 391 15.56 13.31 -19.55
C SER A 391 16.52 12.64 -18.59
N ALA A 392 16.03 11.81 -17.66
CA ALA A 392 16.85 11.04 -16.73
C ALA A 392 16.06 9.88 -16.14
N ALA A 393 16.72 8.74 -15.97
CA ALA A 393 16.23 7.62 -15.18
C ALA A 393 17.36 7.11 -14.29
N VAL A 394 17.07 6.86 -13.03
CA VAL A 394 18.04 6.40 -12.04
C VAL A 394 17.39 5.30 -11.22
N TYR A 395 18.06 4.15 -11.13
CA TYR A 395 17.77 3.12 -10.15
C TYR A 395 18.78 3.20 -9.00
N ASP A 396 18.29 3.26 -7.78
CA ASP A 396 19.13 3.30 -6.59
C ASP A 396 18.40 2.66 -5.41
N ASP A 397 19.07 1.71 -4.80
CA ASP A 397 18.63 1.00 -3.59
C ASP A 397 17.14 0.54 -3.63
N GLY A 398 16.75 -0.13 -4.72
CA GLY A 398 15.38 -0.66 -4.86
C GLY A 398 14.34 0.36 -5.25
N ARG A 399 14.73 1.48 -5.87
CA ARG A 399 13.82 2.53 -6.32
C ARG A 399 14.21 3.09 -7.67
N TRP A 400 13.26 3.09 -8.58
CA TRP A 400 13.33 3.88 -9.80
C TRP A 400 12.91 5.32 -9.57
N ARG A 401 13.61 6.24 -10.19
CA ARG A 401 13.25 7.65 -10.32
C ARG A 401 13.41 8.06 -11.78
N LEU A 402 12.36 8.60 -12.35
CA LEU A 402 12.28 8.95 -13.77
C LEU A 402 11.79 10.38 -13.95
N VAL A 403 12.41 11.14 -14.84
CA VAL A 403 11.92 12.45 -15.29
C VAL A 403 11.35 12.29 -16.71
N LEU A 404 10.09 12.64 -16.87
CA LEU A 404 9.40 12.72 -18.16
C LEU A 404 9.07 14.19 -18.46
N GLN A 405 9.43 14.66 -19.62
CA GLN A 405 9.09 16.00 -20.09
C GLN A 405 8.11 15.91 -21.26
N ARG A 406 7.08 16.74 -21.25
CA ARG A 406 6.05 16.76 -22.29
C ARG A 406 5.54 18.17 -22.55
N PRO A 407 5.36 18.59 -23.84
CA PRO A 407 4.64 19.82 -24.16
C PRO A 407 3.16 19.72 -23.77
N LEU A 408 2.59 20.83 -23.30
CA LEU A 408 1.16 20.95 -23.01
C LEU A 408 0.33 20.86 -24.29
N GLN A 409 0.86 21.47 -25.36
CA GLN A 409 0.26 21.50 -26.70
C GLN A 409 1.17 20.74 -27.65
N PRO A 410 0.87 19.49 -28.02
CA PRO A 410 1.68 18.74 -28.96
C PRO A 410 1.61 19.33 -30.35
N ALA A 411 2.74 19.38 -31.07
CA ALA A 411 2.82 19.93 -32.40
C ALA A 411 1.96 19.20 -33.45
N PHE A 412 1.67 17.90 -33.19
CA PHE A 412 0.76 17.06 -34.00
C PHE A 412 -0.34 16.52 -33.13
N PRO A 413 -1.47 17.25 -32.95
CA PRO A 413 -2.50 16.91 -31.98
C PRO A 413 -3.35 15.70 -32.36
N ALA A 414 -3.27 15.15 -33.58
CA ALA A 414 -4.09 14.02 -34.00
C ALA A 414 -3.90 12.81 -33.07
N GLY A 415 -4.84 12.63 -32.16
CA GLY A 415 -4.84 11.57 -31.15
C GLY A 415 -3.98 11.83 -29.90
N ALA A 416 -3.26 12.96 -29.82
CA ALA A 416 -2.55 13.35 -28.60
C ALA A 416 -3.51 13.99 -27.59
N ALA A 417 -3.18 13.84 -26.30
CA ALA A 417 -3.87 14.60 -25.28
C ALA A 417 -3.35 16.05 -25.27
N VAL A 418 -4.24 16.98 -25.50
CA VAL A 418 -4.02 18.40 -25.31
C VAL A 418 -4.28 18.72 -23.83
N ILE A 419 -3.33 19.34 -23.18
CA ILE A 419 -3.44 19.68 -21.76
C ILE A 419 -3.69 21.19 -21.68
N THR A 420 -4.86 21.53 -21.18
CA THR A 420 -5.28 22.92 -20.97
C THR A 420 -5.05 23.27 -19.51
N PRO A 421 -4.22 24.26 -19.18
CA PRO A 421 -3.88 24.58 -17.79
C PRO A 421 -5.07 24.91 -16.89
N GLU A 422 -6.16 25.44 -17.45
CA GLU A 422 -7.37 25.80 -16.71
C GLU A 422 -8.27 24.59 -16.39
N LEU A 423 -7.98 23.42 -16.95
CA LEU A 423 -8.74 22.20 -16.76
C LEU A 423 -7.89 21.15 -16.04
N PHE A 424 -8.60 20.25 -15.36
CA PHE A 424 -7.95 19.03 -14.85
C PHE A 424 -7.57 18.08 -15.98
N ALA A 425 -6.34 17.59 -15.94
CA ALA A 425 -5.88 16.55 -16.83
C ALA A 425 -5.90 15.19 -16.09
N PRO A 426 -6.69 14.19 -16.53
CA PRO A 426 -6.68 12.87 -15.92
C PRO A 426 -5.43 12.10 -16.32
N PHE A 427 -4.60 11.77 -15.33
CA PHE A 427 -3.41 10.92 -15.45
C PHE A 427 -3.68 9.55 -14.91
N ALA A 428 -3.08 8.53 -15.53
CA ALA A 428 -2.97 7.22 -14.93
C ALA A 428 -1.60 6.62 -15.23
N PHE A 429 -1.20 5.65 -14.43
CA PHE A 429 0.10 4.99 -14.54
C PHE A 429 -0.08 3.49 -14.69
N ALA A 430 0.78 2.86 -15.49
CA ALA A 430 1.00 1.43 -15.42
C ALA A 430 2.50 1.16 -15.29
N VAL A 431 2.84 0.22 -14.42
CA VAL A 431 4.23 -0.15 -14.15
C VAL A 431 4.39 -1.64 -14.38
N TRP A 432 5.46 -2.02 -15.06
CA TRP A 432 5.90 -3.39 -15.26
C TRP A 432 7.13 -3.66 -14.41
N ASP A 433 7.11 -4.78 -13.68
CA ASP A 433 8.27 -5.37 -13.04
C ASP A 433 8.91 -6.33 -14.07
N GLY A 434 10.08 -5.98 -14.56
CA GLY A 434 10.77 -6.69 -15.63
C GLY A 434 11.16 -8.12 -15.28
N GLY A 435 11.37 -8.40 -13.99
CA GLY A 435 11.63 -9.75 -13.49
C GLY A 435 10.45 -10.71 -13.67
N LYS A 436 9.27 -10.21 -14.05
CA LYS A 436 8.05 -11.00 -14.27
C LYS A 436 7.35 -10.59 -15.57
N PRO A 437 7.63 -11.27 -16.69
CA PRO A 437 7.00 -10.96 -17.97
C PRO A 437 5.47 -10.93 -17.87
N GLY A 438 4.87 -9.83 -18.35
CA GLY A 438 3.42 -9.62 -18.34
C GLY A 438 2.82 -9.13 -17.02
N ALA A 439 3.58 -9.14 -15.93
CA ALA A 439 3.13 -8.57 -14.66
C ALA A 439 3.13 -7.04 -14.72
N ARG A 440 1.98 -6.44 -14.49
CA ARG A 440 1.84 -4.98 -14.41
C ARG A 440 0.89 -4.58 -13.31
N ALA A 441 1.14 -3.42 -12.74
CA ALA A 441 0.22 -2.76 -11.85
C ALA A 441 -0.30 -1.46 -12.49
N VAL A 442 -1.55 -1.13 -12.26
CA VAL A 442 -2.22 0.01 -12.89
C VAL A 442 -2.86 0.90 -11.83
N SER A 443 -2.73 2.21 -11.98
CA SER A 443 -3.38 3.17 -11.09
C SER A 443 -4.84 3.39 -11.43
N PRO A 444 -5.67 3.93 -10.52
CA PRO A 444 -6.86 4.67 -10.90
C PRO A 444 -6.49 5.94 -11.67
N TRP A 445 -7.49 6.61 -12.27
CA TRP A 445 -7.32 7.96 -12.78
C TRP A 445 -7.13 8.96 -11.64
N VAL A 446 -6.18 9.86 -11.79
CA VAL A 446 -5.88 10.96 -10.88
C VAL A 446 -5.99 12.26 -11.65
N ASP A 447 -6.80 13.16 -11.17
CA ASP A 447 -6.93 14.48 -11.77
C ASP A 447 -5.73 15.36 -11.39
N VAL A 448 -5.08 15.97 -12.38
CA VAL A 448 -3.94 16.86 -12.18
C VAL A 448 -4.33 18.27 -12.58
N ALA A 449 -4.26 19.20 -11.63
CA ALA A 449 -4.42 20.63 -11.87
C ALA A 449 -3.09 21.23 -12.29
N LEU A 450 -3.02 21.80 -13.49
CA LEU A 450 -1.80 22.40 -14.07
C LEU A 450 -1.78 23.92 -13.98
N GLY A 451 -2.93 24.56 -13.81
CA GLY A 451 -3.03 25.99 -13.68
C GLY A 451 -2.98 26.51 -12.24
N PRO A 452 -2.73 27.79 -12.03
CA PRO A 452 -2.87 28.40 -10.72
C PRO A 452 -4.33 28.26 -10.23
N VAL A 453 -4.49 27.77 -9.01
CA VAL A 453 -5.81 27.74 -8.39
C VAL A 453 -6.28 29.17 -8.19
N GLN A 454 -7.29 29.57 -8.92
CA GLN A 454 -7.96 30.82 -8.57
C GLN A 454 -8.56 30.63 -7.16
N PRO A 455 -8.24 31.50 -6.19
CA PRO A 455 -8.92 31.48 -4.92
C PRO A 455 -10.42 31.65 -5.20
N HIS A 456 -11.24 30.71 -4.71
CA HIS A 456 -12.68 30.91 -4.72
C HIS A 456 -12.95 32.23 -3.99
N SER A 457 -13.45 33.22 -4.73
CA SER A 457 -14.05 34.40 -4.09
C SER A 457 -15.23 33.90 -3.25
N GLU A 458 -15.08 33.97 -1.93
CA GLU A 458 -16.16 33.74 -0.97
C GLU A 458 -17.38 34.64 -1.23
#